data_62875aa61cb30ba5c640fed5f9872788
#
_entry.id   62875aa61cb30ba5c640fed5f9872788
#
_cell.length_a   1.000
_cell.length_b   1.000
_cell.length_c   1.000
_cell.angle_alpha   90.00
_cell.angle_beta   90.00
_cell.angle_gamma   90.00
#
_symmetry.space_group_name_H-M   'P 1'
#
loop_
_entity.id
_entity.type
_entity.pdbx_description
1 polymer ?
#
loop_
_entity_poly.entity_id
_entity_poly.type
_entity_poly.pdbx_seq_one_letter_code
_entity_poly.pdbx_strand_id
1 'polypeptide(L)'
;MHRIGFDSDQYVEMQSRHIAQRRSEFGGKLYLEFGGKLIDDMHASRVLPGFTPDNKVRMLRELADEVEIIVAVNAKDFARRKVRADMGTTYDDEVLRQIDEFRERGLYVGSVVITQWTDDNKAAAEVKERFEKLGIRVYRHFPIPGYPSDVERIVSEDGYGANEYVETSRDLVVVTAPGPGSGKMATCLSQLYHDHKRGIESGYAKWETFPIWNIALDHPVNIAYEAATADLDDVNMIDPFHLEAYGIKTVNYNRDVEIFPVLNRLFEKILGSSPYKSPTDMGVNMAGHCIVDDEACREASRQEVIRRYYKALVTEKKEMSEPVQSARISLLMSRVGVGRMDRPVVRPALELAEVTGEPAAAIELPDGQIVTGKTSALLGCSSAMLLNALKKLAGLPDEVQLLSPQSIEPIQRLKTRDLGSRNPRLHTDEVLIALAVSANGDDNARRALDKLSSLRDCDVHESVILGPVDEGIFRSLGIQVTTEPVYATKSLYRKK
;
A
#
# COMPACT_ATOMS: atom_id res chain seq x y z
N MET A 1 12.75 -19.94 8.20
CA MET A 1 11.89 -19.07 9.03
C MET A 1 12.37 -17.65 8.86
N HIS A 2 11.52 -16.77 8.32
CA HIS A 2 11.88 -15.35 8.31
C HIS A 2 12.09 -14.87 9.74
N ARG A 3 13.19 -14.18 9.98
CA ARG A 3 13.55 -13.58 11.26
C ARG A 3 12.53 -12.49 11.58
N ILE A 4 11.93 -12.50 12.78
CA ILE A 4 11.01 -11.44 13.21
C ILE A 4 11.85 -10.22 13.61
N GLY A 5 11.64 -9.10 12.96
CA GLY A 5 12.34 -7.83 13.20
C GLY A 5 11.49 -6.79 13.94
N PHE A 6 10.18 -7.00 14.05
CA PHE A 6 9.25 -6.03 14.58
C PHE A 6 8.21 -6.68 15.50
N ASP A 7 7.96 -6.06 16.64
CA ASP A 7 6.94 -6.49 17.60
C ASP A 7 5.62 -5.75 17.34
N SER A 8 4.68 -6.45 16.70
CA SER A 8 3.36 -5.91 16.37
C SER A 8 2.47 -5.66 17.58
N ASP A 9 2.56 -6.48 18.61
CA ASP A 9 1.69 -6.34 19.77
C ASP A 9 2.16 -5.16 20.64
N GLN A 10 3.48 -5.01 20.83
CA GLN A 10 4.07 -3.84 21.46
C GLN A 10 3.72 -2.56 20.69
N TYR A 11 3.74 -2.61 19.34
CA TYR A 11 3.37 -1.46 18.52
C TYR A 11 1.92 -1.03 18.73
N VAL A 12 0.98 -1.98 18.71
CA VAL A 12 -0.43 -1.69 18.93
C VAL A 12 -0.63 -1.03 20.30
N GLU A 13 -0.05 -1.61 21.37
CA GLU A 13 -0.16 -1.06 22.73
C GLU A 13 0.44 0.35 22.85
N MET A 14 1.68 0.54 22.38
CA MET A 14 2.36 1.84 22.51
C MET A 14 1.67 2.92 21.69
N GLN A 15 1.23 2.60 20.47
CA GLN A 15 0.57 3.53 19.57
C GLN A 15 -0.80 3.94 20.10
N SER A 16 -1.62 2.99 20.60
CA SER A 16 -2.92 3.28 21.23
C SER A 16 -2.76 4.21 22.43
N ARG A 17 -1.78 3.92 23.30
CA ARG A 17 -1.48 4.75 24.47
C ARG A 17 -1.05 6.17 24.08
N HIS A 18 -0.21 6.30 23.07
CA HIS A 18 0.28 7.60 22.60
C HIS A 18 -0.84 8.44 21.97
N ILE A 19 -1.75 7.83 21.23
CA ILE A 19 -2.94 8.52 20.69
C ILE A 19 -3.87 8.97 21.81
N ALA A 20 -4.12 8.11 22.82
CA ALA A 20 -4.95 8.49 23.98
C ALA A 20 -4.33 9.65 24.78
N GLN A 21 -2.99 9.62 24.98
CA GLN A 21 -2.28 10.75 25.59
C GLN A 21 -2.43 12.03 24.78
N ARG A 22 -2.21 11.97 23.46
CA ARG A 22 -2.34 13.13 22.57
C ARG A 22 -3.76 13.72 22.61
N ARG A 23 -4.79 12.87 22.63
CA ARG A 23 -6.18 13.33 22.79
C ARG A 23 -6.40 14.08 24.10
N SER A 24 -5.84 13.59 25.19
CA SER A 24 -5.95 14.24 26.51
C SER A 24 -5.30 15.64 26.54
N GLU A 25 -4.22 15.85 25.79
CA GLU A 25 -3.54 17.14 25.67
C GLU A 25 -4.43 18.22 25.01
N PHE A 26 -5.45 17.83 24.27
CA PHE A 26 -6.38 18.70 23.53
C PHE A 26 -7.82 18.69 24.09
N GLY A 27 -7.99 18.57 25.38
CA GLY A 27 -9.31 18.65 25.99
C GLY A 27 -10.23 17.46 25.74
N GLY A 28 -9.74 16.39 25.15
CA GLY A 28 -10.46 15.13 24.94
C GLY A 28 -10.88 14.83 23.51
N LYS A 29 -10.94 15.82 22.59
CA LYS A 29 -11.27 15.60 21.18
C LYS A 29 -10.07 15.73 20.28
N LEU A 30 -9.87 14.75 19.37
CA LEU A 30 -8.72 14.70 18.48
C LEU A 30 -9.15 14.32 17.05
N TYR A 31 -8.76 15.14 16.08
CA TYR A 31 -8.79 14.79 14.65
C TYR A 31 -7.47 14.15 14.28
N LEU A 32 -7.51 12.85 13.97
CA LEU A 32 -6.36 12.06 13.61
C LEU A 32 -6.32 11.86 12.09
N GLU A 33 -5.46 12.63 11.42
CA GLU A 33 -5.20 12.41 10.00
C GLU A 33 -4.45 11.11 9.81
N PHE A 34 -4.97 10.25 8.95
CA PHE A 34 -4.36 8.96 8.69
C PHE A 34 -3.50 9.01 7.42
N GLY A 35 -2.20 8.96 7.60
CA GLY A 35 -1.23 8.85 6.50
C GLY A 35 -1.09 7.41 6.03
N GLY A 36 -0.94 7.23 4.69
CA GLY A 36 -0.81 5.91 4.10
C GLY A 36 -2.11 5.09 4.12
N LYS A 37 -1.98 3.76 4.10
CA LYS A 37 -3.11 2.83 4.06
C LYS A 37 -3.51 2.41 5.47
N LEU A 38 -4.80 2.51 5.77
CA LEU A 38 -5.36 2.02 7.02
C LEU A 38 -5.56 0.49 6.97
N ILE A 39 -5.92 -0.02 5.81
CA ILE A 39 -6.11 -1.44 5.52
C ILE A 39 -5.05 -1.88 4.51
N ASP A 40 -4.54 -3.10 4.64
CA ASP A 40 -3.58 -3.70 3.72
C ASP A 40 -2.26 -2.91 3.59
N ASP A 41 -1.64 -2.55 4.72
CA ASP A 41 -0.33 -1.88 4.71
C ASP A 41 0.80 -2.87 4.38
N MET A 42 0.81 -3.28 3.10
CA MET A 42 1.78 -4.25 2.60
C MET A 42 3.21 -3.71 2.54
N HIS A 43 3.42 -2.37 2.55
CA HIS A 43 4.77 -1.82 2.60
C HIS A 43 5.39 -2.05 3.98
N ALA A 44 4.64 -1.73 5.04
CA ALA A 44 5.11 -1.92 6.40
C ALA A 44 5.47 -3.39 6.68
N SER A 45 4.63 -4.33 6.29
CA SER A 45 4.91 -5.76 6.49
C SER A 45 6.15 -6.26 5.73
N ARG A 46 6.50 -5.64 4.60
CA ARG A 46 7.71 -6.00 3.83
C ARG A 46 9.00 -5.47 4.43
N VAL A 47 8.98 -4.29 5.04
CA VAL A 47 10.20 -3.65 5.58
C VAL A 47 10.39 -3.86 7.06
N LEU A 48 9.34 -4.28 7.76
CA LEU A 48 9.32 -4.59 9.19
C LEU A 48 8.80 -6.03 9.39
N PRO A 49 9.65 -7.06 9.21
CA PRO A 49 9.24 -8.46 9.38
C PRO A 49 8.62 -8.70 10.76
N GLY A 50 7.37 -9.16 10.79
CA GLY A 50 6.56 -9.26 12.00
C GLY A 50 5.45 -8.21 12.10
N PHE A 51 5.50 -7.13 11.29
CA PHE A 51 4.40 -6.20 11.18
C PHE A 51 3.22 -6.86 10.46
N THR A 52 2.06 -6.94 11.11
CA THR A 52 0.85 -7.47 10.47
C THR A 52 0.11 -6.36 9.71
N PRO A 53 -0.36 -6.61 8.47
CA PRO A 53 -0.99 -5.58 7.64
C PRO A 53 -2.23 -4.91 8.25
N ASP A 54 -2.86 -5.57 9.24
CA ASP A 54 -4.06 -5.10 9.95
C ASP A 54 -3.76 -4.39 11.29
N ASN A 55 -2.48 -4.20 11.68
CA ASN A 55 -2.10 -3.58 12.96
C ASN A 55 -2.83 -2.26 13.22
N LYS A 56 -2.95 -1.43 12.20
CA LYS A 56 -3.64 -0.14 12.32
C LYS A 56 -5.12 -0.29 12.64
N VAL A 57 -5.77 -1.27 12.04
CA VAL A 57 -7.18 -1.60 12.34
C VAL A 57 -7.30 -2.25 13.71
N ARG A 58 -6.39 -3.15 14.08
CA ARG A 58 -6.35 -3.76 15.42
C ARG A 58 -6.29 -2.68 16.51
N MET A 59 -5.40 -1.72 16.36
CA MET A 59 -5.28 -0.59 17.29
C MET A 59 -6.58 0.25 17.36
N LEU A 60 -7.19 0.58 16.21
CA LEU A 60 -8.47 1.30 16.23
C LEU A 60 -9.60 0.49 16.88
N ARG A 61 -9.56 -0.83 16.79
CA ARG A 61 -10.53 -1.71 17.49
C ARG A 61 -10.39 -1.66 19.01
N GLU A 62 -9.18 -1.49 19.53
CA GLU A 62 -9.00 -1.29 21.00
C GLU A 62 -9.66 0.00 21.49
N LEU A 63 -9.84 0.98 20.58
CA LEU A 63 -10.47 2.27 20.83
C LEU A 63 -11.87 2.37 20.18
N ALA A 64 -12.47 1.23 19.81
CA ALA A 64 -13.65 1.20 18.93
C ALA A 64 -14.84 2.02 19.45
N ASP A 65 -15.07 2.08 20.76
CA ASP A 65 -16.16 2.84 21.36
C ASP A 65 -15.94 4.36 21.30
N GLU A 66 -14.69 4.79 21.10
CA GLU A 66 -14.26 6.20 21.09
C GLU A 66 -13.97 6.72 19.67
N VAL A 67 -13.77 5.82 18.69
CA VAL A 67 -13.35 6.14 17.32
C VAL A 67 -14.55 6.34 16.39
N GLU A 68 -14.56 7.45 15.67
CA GLU A 68 -15.41 7.69 14.50
C GLU A 68 -14.53 7.91 13.26
N ILE A 69 -14.84 7.22 12.17
CA ILE A 69 -14.09 7.35 10.92
C ILE A 69 -14.82 8.28 9.96
N ILE A 70 -14.07 9.21 9.38
CA ILE A 70 -14.47 10.04 8.24
C ILE A 70 -13.63 9.61 7.03
N VAL A 71 -14.26 9.34 5.89
CA VAL A 71 -13.57 9.06 4.65
C VAL A 71 -13.57 10.30 3.76
N ALA A 72 -12.39 10.89 3.53
CA ALA A 72 -12.23 12.05 2.65
C ALA A 72 -11.91 11.60 1.21
N VAL A 73 -12.59 12.17 0.22
CA VAL A 73 -12.36 11.86 -1.20
C VAL A 73 -12.50 13.11 -2.06
N ASN A 74 -11.63 13.24 -3.08
CA ASN A 74 -11.61 14.42 -3.92
C ASN A 74 -12.65 14.32 -5.06
N ALA A 75 -13.51 15.30 -5.21
CA ALA A 75 -14.53 15.36 -6.27
C ALA A 75 -13.94 15.23 -7.69
N LYS A 76 -12.71 15.72 -7.92
CA LYS A 76 -12.02 15.61 -9.20
C LYS A 76 -11.65 14.16 -9.57
N ASP A 77 -11.46 13.30 -8.56
CA ASP A 77 -11.12 11.89 -8.78
C ASP A 77 -12.31 11.11 -9.37
N PHE A 78 -13.54 11.48 -9.03
CA PHE A 78 -14.75 10.92 -9.64
C PHE A 78 -14.89 11.29 -11.11
N ALA A 79 -14.70 12.57 -11.43
CA ALA A 79 -14.77 13.05 -12.83
C ALA A 79 -13.70 12.38 -13.73
N ARG A 80 -12.53 12.09 -13.17
CA ARG A 80 -11.42 11.41 -13.86
C ARG A 80 -11.56 9.88 -13.86
N ARG A 81 -12.55 9.32 -13.18
CA ARG A 81 -12.67 7.87 -12.90
C ARG A 81 -11.35 7.28 -12.43
N LYS A 82 -10.73 7.98 -11.47
CA LYS A 82 -9.45 7.57 -10.94
C LYS A 82 -9.53 6.18 -10.31
N VAL A 83 -8.58 5.33 -10.66
CA VAL A 83 -8.51 3.95 -10.22
C VAL A 83 -7.38 3.80 -9.22
N ARG A 84 -7.62 3.03 -8.16
CA ARG A 84 -6.60 2.63 -7.22
C ARG A 84 -5.67 1.59 -7.88
N ALA A 85 -4.41 1.96 -8.11
CA ALA A 85 -3.47 1.22 -8.94
C ALA A 85 -3.14 -0.20 -8.45
N ASP A 86 -3.29 -0.47 -7.16
CA ASP A 86 -3.03 -1.79 -6.56
C ASP A 86 -4.23 -2.72 -6.56
N MET A 87 -5.46 -2.17 -6.67
CA MET A 87 -6.72 -2.94 -6.60
C MET A 87 -7.49 -2.93 -7.93
N GLY A 88 -7.26 -1.93 -8.78
CA GLY A 88 -8.00 -1.77 -10.03
C GLY A 88 -9.44 -1.26 -9.85
N THR A 89 -9.82 -0.81 -8.66
CA THR A 89 -11.16 -0.29 -8.32
C THR A 89 -11.20 1.23 -8.47
N THR A 90 -12.34 1.79 -8.87
CA THR A 90 -12.57 3.24 -8.89
C THR A 90 -12.62 3.79 -7.46
N TYR A 91 -12.38 5.09 -7.29
CA TYR A 91 -12.34 5.67 -5.94
C TYR A 91 -13.69 5.70 -5.24
N ASP A 92 -14.80 5.80 -5.97
CA ASP A 92 -16.14 5.67 -5.39
C ASP A 92 -16.43 4.24 -4.88
N ASP A 93 -16.07 3.21 -5.63
CA ASP A 93 -16.18 1.82 -5.19
C ASP A 93 -15.20 1.51 -4.06
N GLU A 94 -13.99 2.08 -4.09
CA GLU A 94 -13.01 1.93 -3.02
C GLU A 94 -13.49 2.55 -1.69
N VAL A 95 -14.18 3.70 -1.72
CA VAL A 95 -14.80 4.29 -0.54
C VAL A 95 -15.83 3.32 0.05
N LEU A 96 -16.71 2.73 -0.77
CA LEU A 96 -17.70 1.77 -0.29
C LEU A 96 -17.04 0.52 0.29
N ARG A 97 -16.01 -0.03 -0.39
CA ARG A 97 -15.25 -1.18 0.10
C ARG A 97 -14.61 -0.88 1.47
N GLN A 98 -14.00 0.29 1.63
CA GLN A 98 -13.41 0.69 2.92
C GLN A 98 -14.46 0.82 4.02
N ILE A 99 -15.61 1.39 3.73
CA ILE A 99 -16.73 1.51 4.69
C ILE A 99 -17.20 0.12 5.14
N ASP A 100 -17.41 -0.79 4.21
CA ASP A 100 -17.84 -2.15 4.53
C ASP A 100 -16.78 -2.88 5.37
N GLU A 101 -15.52 -2.80 4.99
CA GLU A 101 -14.43 -3.41 5.75
C GLU A 101 -14.28 -2.85 7.17
N PHE A 102 -14.45 -1.54 7.35
CA PHE A 102 -14.42 -0.95 8.70
C PHE A 102 -15.59 -1.44 9.53
N ARG A 103 -16.81 -1.47 8.97
CA ARG A 103 -18.02 -1.96 9.65
C ARG A 103 -17.92 -3.43 10.03
N GLU A 104 -17.43 -4.29 9.14
CA GLU A 104 -17.18 -5.72 9.41
C GLU A 104 -16.20 -5.93 10.56
N ARG A 105 -15.26 -5.01 10.74
CA ARG A 105 -14.31 -5.03 11.86
C ARG A 105 -14.80 -4.34 13.13
N GLY A 106 -16.07 -3.90 13.15
CA GLY A 106 -16.70 -3.28 14.30
C GLY A 106 -16.33 -1.79 14.51
N LEU A 107 -15.79 -1.13 13.48
CA LEU A 107 -15.48 0.31 13.54
C LEU A 107 -16.64 1.14 13.01
N TYR A 108 -16.89 2.26 13.68
CA TYR A 108 -17.97 3.17 13.29
C TYR A 108 -17.49 4.15 12.22
N VAL A 109 -18.13 4.10 11.05
CA VAL A 109 -17.93 5.09 9.98
C VAL A 109 -19.08 6.09 10.03
N GLY A 110 -18.74 7.32 10.43
CA GLY A 110 -19.71 8.39 10.63
C GLY A 110 -20.17 9.04 9.33
N SER A 111 -19.23 9.33 8.42
CA SER A 111 -19.53 10.09 7.22
C SER A 111 -18.44 10.01 6.13
N VAL A 112 -18.80 10.50 4.96
CA VAL A 112 -17.88 10.79 3.85
C VAL A 112 -17.80 12.30 3.63
N VAL A 113 -16.60 12.83 3.41
CA VAL A 113 -16.37 14.23 3.01
C VAL A 113 -15.91 14.26 1.57
N ILE A 114 -16.68 14.86 0.69
CA ILE A 114 -16.29 15.11 -0.69
C ILE A 114 -15.60 16.48 -0.74
N THR A 115 -14.28 16.45 -0.86
CA THR A 115 -13.45 17.66 -0.95
C THR A 115 -13.38 18.19 -2.38
N GLN A 116 -12.98 19.47 -2.55
CA GLN A 116 -12.93 20.14 -3.85
C GLN A 116 -14.26 20.09 -4.60
N TRP A 117 -15.36 20.16 -3.86
CA TRP A 117 -16.70 20.18 -4.41
C TRP A 117 -16.96 21.44 -5.23
N THR A 118 -17.53 21.28 -6.43
CA THR A 118 -18.08 22.36 -7.24
C THR A 118 -19.45 21.93 -7.78
N ASP A 119 -20.41 22.85 -7.86
CA ASP A 119 -21.77 22.51 -8.23
C ASP A 119 -21.94 22.06 -9.68
N ASP A 120 -20.95 22.33 -10.52
CA ASP A 120 -20.88 21.88 -11.93
C ASP A 120 -20.32 20.46 -12.08
N ASN A 121 -19.78 19.85 -11.02
CA ASN A 121 -19.24 18.49 -11.05
C ASN A 121 -20.36 17.45 -10.94
N LYS A 122 -20.96 17.08 -12.08
CA LYS A 122 -22.06 16.10 -12.15
C LYS A 122 -21.66 14.73 -11.59
N ALA A 123 -20.44 14.27 -11.85
CA ALA A 123 -19.98 12.96 -11.34
C ALA A 123 -19.93 12.94 -9.80
N ALA A 124 -19.47 14.02 -9.17
CA ALA A 124 -19.47 14.13 -7.72
C ALA A 124 -20.89 14.17 -7.15
N ALA A 125 -21.83 14.86 -7.85
CA ALA A 125 -23.23 14.92 -7.44
C ALA A 125 -23.90 13.53 -7.53
N GLU A 126 -23.65 12.76 -8.58
CA GLU A 126 -24.16 11.39 -8.75
C GLU A 126 -23.62 10.45 -7.66
N VAL A 127 -22.32 10.55 -7.35
CA VAL A 127 -21.71 9.74 -6.28
C VAL A 127 -22.27 10.13 -4.92
N LYS A 128 -22.43 11.43 -4.64
CA LYS A 128 -23.08 11.89 -3.39
C LYS A 128 -24.47 11.30 -3.23
N GLU A 129 -25.32 11.40 -4.25
CA GLU A 129 -26.67 10.84 -4.24
C GLU A 129 -26.67 9.31 -4.03
N ARG A 130 -25.72 8.60 -4.69
CA ARG A 130 -25.53 7.16 -4.50
C ARG A 130 -25.21 6.82 -3.04
N PHE A 131 -24.27 7.54 -2.43
CA PHE A 131 -23.88 7.30 -1.03
C PHE A 131 -25.03 7.61 -0.06
N GLU A 132 -25.76 8.70 -0.26
CA GLU A 132 -26.91 9.05 0.57
C GLU A 132 -28.03 8.02 0.47
N LYS A 133 -28.31 7.47 -0.72
CA LYS A 133 -29.25 6.34 -0.91
C LYS A 133 -28.82 5.07 -0.17
N LEU A 134 -27.52 4.88 0.06
CA LEU A 134 -26.97 3.79 0.87
C LEU A 134 -26.95 4.10 2.38
N GLY A 135 -27.51 5.24 2.80
CA GLY A 135 -27.57 5.66 4.20
C GLY A 135 -26.25 6.21 4.75
N ILE A 136 -25.33 6.63 3.87
CA ILE A 136 -24.07 7.23 4.26
C ILE A 136 -24.25 8.74 4.31
N ARG A 137 -23.88 9.37 5.43
CA ARG A 137 -23.88 10.85 5.55
C ARG A 137 -22.75 11.42 4.70
N VAL A 138 -23.04 12.42 3.88
CA VAL A 138 -22.07 13.06 2.98
C VAL A 138 -22.01 14.55 3.21
N TYR A 139 -20.79 15.09 3.41
CA TYR A 139 -20.53 16.51 3.59
C TYR A 139 -19.66 17.03 2.44
N ARG A 140 -19.79 18.33 2.12
CA ARG A 140 -19.10 18.98 1.03
C ARG A 140 -18.08 19.98 1.56
N HIS A 141 -16.85 19.88 1.08
CA HIS A 141 -15.82 20.88 1.31
C HIS A 141 -15.38 21.50 -0.01
N PHE A 142 -15.34 22.80 -0.06
CA PHE A 142 -15.19 23.58 -1.27
C PHE A 142 -13.72 23.94 -1.57
N PRO A 143 -13.37 24.23 -2.84
CA PRO A 143 -12.06 24.80 -3.18
C PRO A 143 -11.88 26.18 -2.52
N ILE A 144 -10.77 26.37 -1.82
CA ILE A 144 -10.45 27.67 -1.22
C ILE A 144 -9.39 28.34 -2.10
N PRO A 145 -9.70 29.48 -2.75
CA PRO A 145 -8.73 30.21 -3.56
C PRO A 145 -7.53 30.65 -2.71
N GLY A 146 -6.32 30.47 -3.27
CA GLY A 146 -5.06 30.77 -2.56
C GLY A 146 -4.56 29.68 -1.60
N TYR A 147 -5.29 28.55 -1.47
CA TYR A 147 -4.81 27.40 -0.69
C TYR A 147 -3.53 26.80 -1.31
N PRO A 148 -2.49 26.47 -0.53
CA PRO A 148 -2.42 26.51 0.95
C PRO A 148 -1.80 27.81 1.52
N SER A 149 -1.46 28.81 0.73
CA SER A 149 -0.60 29.93 1.15
C SER A 149 -1.34 31.14 1.71
N ASP A 150 -2.59 31.37 1.30
CA ASP A 150 -3.42 32.49 1.77
C ASP A 150 -4.11 32.16 3.10
N VAL A 151 -3.32 32.20 4.19
CA VAL A 151 -3.78 31.85 5.54
C VAL A 151 -4.98 32.70 5.99
N GLU A 152 -4.99 33.99 5.63
CA GLU A 152 -6.08 34.92 6.01
C GLU A 152 -7.41 34.46 5.42
N ARG A 153 -7.39 34.08 4.16
CA ARG A 153 -8.58 33.60 3.47
C ARG A 153 -8.96 32.20 3.90
N ILE A 154 -7.99 31.32 4.09
CA ILE A 154 -8.24 29.94 4.49
C ILE A 154 -8.97 29.88 5.84
N VAL A 155 -8.49 30.68 6.82
CA VAL A 155 -9.08 30.76 8.18
C VAL A 155 -10.09 31.92 8.24
N SER A 156 -11.11 31.89 7.38
CA SER A 156 -12.19 32.86 7.32
C SER A 156 -13.53 32.19 7.01
N GLU A 157 -14.62 32.97 7.02
CA GLU A 157 -15.97 32.49 6.63
C GLU A 157 -16.01 32.04 5.15
N ASP A 158 -15.25 32.69 4.28
CA ASP A 158 -15.17 32.34 2.85
C ASP A 158 -14.17 31.19 2.58
N GLY A 159 -13.42 30.79 3.61
CA GLY A 159 -12.48 29.67 3.58
C GLY A 159 -13.06 28.42 4.25
N TYR A 160 -12.49 28.06 5.41
CA TYR A 160 -12.99 26.93 6.19
C TYR A 160 -14.43 27.12 6.65
N GLY A 161 -14.88 28.36 6.87
CA GLY A 161 -16.26 28.67 7.27
C GLY A 161 -17.30 28.29 6.21
N ALA A 162 -16.93 28.28 4.94
CA ALA A 162 -17.82 27.86 3.85
C ALA A 162 -18.00 26.33 3.75
N ASN A 163 -17.08 25.55 4.33
CA ASN A 163 -17.19 24.09 4.36
C ASN A 163 -18.31 23.64 5.30
N GLU A 164 -19.00 22.59 4.92
CA GLU A 164 -20.01 21.98 5.78
C GLU A 164 -19.32 21.38 7.01
N TYR A 165 -19.82 21.69 8.21
CA TYR A 165 -19.34 21.11 9.45
C TYR A 165 -19.76 19.65 9.53
N VAL A 166 -18.80 18.76 9.74
CA VAL A 166 -19.08 17.35 9.94
C VAL A 166 -19.47 17.10 11.39
N GLU A 167 -20.74 16.78 11.62
CA GLU A 167 -21.22 16.41 12.94
C GLU A 167 -20.65 15.05 13.34
N THR A 168 -19.85 15.03 14.39
CA THR A 168 -19.23 13.83 14.94
C THR A 168 -19.86 13.48 16.29
N SER A 169 -19.96 12.19 16.57
CA SER A 169 -20.55 11.64 17.80
C SER A 169 -19.50 11.12 18.79
N ARG A 170 -18.23 11.08 18.37
CA ARG A 170 -17.13 10.54 19.16
C ARG A 170 -15.94 11.48 19.19
N ASP A 171 -15.08 11.31 20.20
CA ASP A 171 -14.00 12.25 20.49
C ASP A 171 -12.71 11.94 19.73
N LEU A 172 -12.48 10.70 19.31
CA LEU A 172 -11.37 10.35 18.41
C LEU A 172 -11.88 10.22 16.98
N VAL A 173 -11.65 11.24 16.19
CA VAL A 173 -12.12 11.31 14.80
C VAL A 173 -10.97 10.99 13.85
N VAL A 174 -11.01 9.82 13.24
CA VAL A 174 -10.01 9.36 12.26
C VAL A 174 -10.41 9.81 10.86
N VAL A 175 -9.56 10.59 10.19
CA VAL A 175 -9.79 11.01 8.80
C VAL A 175 -8.88 10.20 7.88
N THR A 176 -9.48 9.31 7.10
CA THR A 176 -8.80 8.46 6.13
C THR A 176 -9.25 8.75 4.70
N ALA A 177 -8.66 8.08 3.70
CA ALA A 177 -8.97 8.31 2.30
C ALA A 177 -8.56 7.11 1.42
N PRO A 178 -9.15 6.93 0.22
CA PRO A 178 -8.75 5.92 -0.75
C PRO A 178 -7.33 6.14 -1.32
N GLY A 179 -6.80 7.37 -1.24
CA GLY A 179 -5.47 7.67 -1.76
C GLY A 179 -4.98 9.09 -1.44
N PRO A 180 -3.77 9.45 -1.91
CA PRO A 180 -3.19 10.77 -1.71
C PRO A 180 -3.99 11.86 -2.44
N GLY A 181 -3.90 13.10 -1.93
CA GLY A 181 -4.56 14.26 -2.53
C GLY A 181 -6.07 14.33 -2.28
N SER A 182 -6.62 13.50 -1.40
CA SER A 182 -8.05 13.48 -1.07
C SER A 182 -8.50 14.60 -0.11
N GLY A 183 -7.58 15.40 0.44
CA GLY A 183 -7.90 16.54 1.31
C GLY A 183 -8.08 16.21 2.79
N LYS A 184 -7.51 15.14 3.31
CA LYS A 184 -7.59 14.72 4.72
C LYS A 184 -7.19 15.84 5.69
N MET A 185 -5.99 16.41 5.50
CA MET A 185 -5.49 17.51 6.35
C MET A 185 -6.43 18.71 6.33
N ALA A 186 -6.86 19.15 5.14
CA ALA A 186 -7.80 20.27 5.01
C ALA A 186 -9.13 19.98 5.70
N THR A 187 -9.60 18.72 5.69
CA THR A 187 -10.80 18.29 6.42
C THR A 187 -10.58 18.41 7.93
N CYS A 188 -9.45 17.92 8.46
CA CYS A 188 -9.12 18.05 9.89
C CYS A 188 -9.05 19.53 10.32
N LEU A 189 -8.34 20.37 9.58
CA LEU A 189 -8.16 21.79 9.91
C LEU A 189 -9.49 22.57 9.79
N SER A 190 -10.34 22.24 8.82
CA SER A 190 -11.69 22.79 8.70
C SER A 190 -12.54 22.44 9.92
N GLN A 191 -12.46 21.22 10.41
CA GLN A 191 -13.17 20.78 11.61
C GLN A 191 -12.65 21.52 12.87
N LEU A 192 -11.33 21.67 13.02
CA LEU A 192 -10.73 22.48 14.10
C LEU A 192 -11.25 23.93 14.08
N TYR A 193 -11.31 24.54 12.89
CA TYR A 193 -11.86 25.89 12.74
C TYR A 193 -13.30 25.97 13.22
N HIS A 194 -14.14 25.04 12.81
CA HIS A 194 -15.54 25.01 13.20
C HIS A 194 -15.74 24.71 14.69
N ASP A 195 -14.97 23.77 15.25
CA ASP A 195 -14.99 23.44 16.68
C ASP A 195 -14.59 24.63 17.53
N HIS A 196 -13.48 25.29 17.19
CA HIS A 196 -13.04 26.49 17.90
C HIS A 196 -14.10 27.60 17.89
N LYS A 197 -14.75 27.85 16.75
CA LYS A 197 -15.87 28.81 16.66
C LYS A 197 -17.07 28.44 17.52
N ARG A 198 -17.26 27.15 17.81
CA ARG A 198 -18.33 26.63 18.68
C ARG A 198 -17.89 26.51 20.13
N GLY A 199 -16.68 26.92 20.48
CA GLY A 199 -16.13 26.78 21.83
C GLY A 199 -15.84 25.32 22.22
N ILE A 200 -15.64 24.43 21.24
CA ILE A 200 -15.25 23.05 21.46
C ILE A 200 -13.74 22.96 21.39
N GLU A 201 -13.12 22.47 22.47
CA GLU A 201 -11.70 22.17 22.50
C GLU A 201 -11.43 20.91 21.67
N SER A 202 -10.53 21.04 20.69
CA SER A 202 -10.13 19.95 19.83
C SER A 202 -8.69 20.12 19.31
N GLY A 203 -8.03 19.00 19.02
CA GLY A 203 -6.67 18.97 18.51
C GLY A 203 -6.54 18.24 17.19
N TYR A 204 -5.34 18.30 16.64
CA TYR A 204 -4.95 17.59 15.43
C TYR A 204 -3.77 16.69 15.72
N ALA A 205 -3.70 15.54 15.07
CA ALA A 205 -2.49 14.76 14.98
C ALA A 205 -2.42 14.04 13.63
N LYS A 206 -1.19 13.73 13.20
CA LYS A 206 -0.95 12.99 11.98
C LYS A 206 -0.37 11.62 12.32
N TRP A 207 -1.02 10.55 11.88
CA TRP A 207 -0.49 9.21 12.05
C TRP A 207 0.08 8.70 10.75
N GLU A 208 1.39 8.53 10.74
CA GLU A 208 2.14 7.90 9.65
C GLU A 208 3.09 6.87 10.24
N THR A 209 3.23 5.72 9.56
CA THR A 209 4.21 4.72 9.97
C THR A 209 5.61 5.09 9.47
N PHE A 210 5.69 5.75 8.32
CA PHE A 210 6.93 6.13 7.65
C PHE A 210 6.93 7.62 7.24
N PRO A 211 8.14 8.24 7.16
CA PRO A 211 9.41 7.69 7.63
C PRO A 211 9.39 7.44 9.13
N ILE A 212 10.21 6.49 9.59
CA ILE A 212 10.37 6.28 11.03
C ILE A 212 11.30 7.36 11.58
N TRP A 213 10.75 8.25 12.38
CA TRP A 213 11.39 9.50 12.78
C TRP A 213 12.63 9.32 13.70
N ASN A 214 12.68 8.27 14.52
CA ASN A 214 13.70 8.03 15.55
C ASN A 214 14.80 7.03 15.13
N ILE A 215 14.88 6.65 13.85
CA ILE A 215 16.02 5.91 13.29
C ILE A 215 16.81 6.80 12.32
N ALA A 216 18.01 6.38 11.92
CA ALA A 216 18.87 7.18 11.06
C ALA A 216 18.24 7.50 9.70
N LEU A 217 18.59 8.68 9.12
CA LEU A 217 18.11 9.09 7.81
C LEU A 217 18.47 8.09 6.69
N ASP A 218 19.65 7.50 6.77
CA ASP A 218 20.18 6.52 5.82
C ASP A 218 19.87 5.08 6.21
N HIS A 219 19.03 4.88 7.24
CA HIS A 219 18.60 3.55 7.61
C HIS A 219 17.82 2.89 6.47
N PRO A 220 18.10 1.63 6.09
CA PRO A 220 17.43 0.95 4.97
C PRO A 220 15.90 1.01 5.02
N VAL A 221 15.27 0.97 6.19
CA VAL A 221 13.81 1.11 6.37
C VAL A 221 13.32 2.46 5.82
N ASN A 222 13.99 3.57 6.16
CA ASN A 222 13.62 4.89 5.68
C ASN A 222 13.92 5.06 4.18
N ILE A 223 15.04 4.48 3.70
CA ILE A 223 15.37 4.45 2.27
C ILE A 223 14.33 3.65 1.46
N ALA A 224 13.84 2.53 2.00
CA ALA A 224 12.80 1.74 1.34
C ALA A 224 11.46 2.50 1.23
N TYR A 225 11.14 3.36 2.21
CA TYR A 225 10.00 4.26 2.11
C TYR A 225 10.19 5.30 1.00
N GLU A 226 11.36 5.95 0.91
CA GLU A 226 11.69 6.89 -0.16
C GLU A 226 11.62 6.22 -1.55
N ALA A 227 12.05 4.95 -1.67
CA ALA A 227 11.88 4.18 -2.89
C ALA A 227 10.41 3.83 -3.19
N ALA A 228 9.58 3.66 -2.15
CA ALA A 228 8.16 3.36 -2.30
C ALA A 228 7.33 4.58 -2.73
N THR A 229 7.80 5.79 -2.49
CA THR A 229 7.17 7.08 -2.79
C THR A 229 7.93 7.89 -3.86
N ALA A 230 8.79 7.22 -4.63
CA ALA A 230 9.60 7.85 -5.67
C ALA A 230 8.76 8.56 -6.75
N ASP A 231 7.53 8.10 -6.99
CA ASP A 231 6.54 8.69 -7.90
C ASP A 231 5.88 9.96 -7.33
N LEU A 232 5.98 10.20 -6.03
CA LEU A 232 5.46 11.38 -5.33
C LEU A 232 6.53 12.44 -5.06
N ASP A 233 7.77 12.20 -5.48
CA ASP A 233 8.94 13.04 -5.18
C ASP A 233 9.21 13.24 -3.69
N ASP A 234 8.77 12.30 -2.84
CA ASP A 234 9.09 12.33 -1.42
C ASP A 234 10.57 12.03 -1.20
N VAL A 235 11.22 12.87 -0.41
CA VAL A 235 12.62 12.73 0.01
C VAL A 235 12.70 12.85 1.52
N ASN A 236 13.31 11.87 2.15
CA ASN A 236 13.56 11.93 3.59
C ASN A 236 14.64 12.96 3.92
N MET A 237 14.42 13.71 4.99
CA MET A 237 15.36 14.71 5.49
C MET A 237 15.33 14.80 7.01
N ILE A 238 16.35 15.40 7.58
CA ILE A 238 16.31 15.78 9.01
C ILE A 238 15.33 16.92 9.16
N ASP A 239 14.42 16.81 10.12
CA ASP A 239 13.49 17.87 10.47
C ASP A 239 14.25 19.05 11.13
N PRO A 240 14.42 20.18 10.44
CA PRO A 240 15.19 21.32 10.96
C PRO A 240 14.48 22.02 12.12
N PHE A 241 13.14 22.02 12.11
CA PHE A 241 12.34 22.64 13.16
C PHE A 241 12.41 21.84 14.46
N HIS A 242 12.39 20.51 14.38
CA HIS A 242 12.54 19.64 15.55
C HIS A 242 13.95 19.75 16.15
N LEU A 243 14.95 19.80 15.28
CA LEU A 243 16.33 19.99 15.68
C LEU A 243 16.53 21.34 16.39
N GLU A 244 15.95 22.43 15.85
CA GLU A 244 16.02 23.75 16.45
C GLU A 244 15.29 23.83 17.79
N ALA A 245 14.07 23.27 17.87
CA ALA A 245 13.23 23.36 19.07
C ALA A 245 13.72 22.50 20.23
N TYR A 246 14.33 21.33 19.96
CA TYR A 246 14.62 20.30 20.97
C TYR A 246 16.07 19.81 20.99
N GLY A 247 16.89 20.16 20.00
CA GLY A 247 18.24 19.61 19.84
C GLY A 247 18.29 18.15 19.41
N ILE A 248 17.15 17.57 18.99
CA ILE A 248 16.98 16.14 18.63
C ILE A 248 16.89 16.03 17.13
N LYS A 249 17.70 15.13 16.54
CA LYS A 249 17.61 14.79 15.12
C LYS A 249 16.49 13.79 14.90
N THR A 250 15.52 14.16 14.08
CA THR A 250 14.41 13.28 13.65
C THR A 250 14.33 13.27 12.14
N VAL A 251 13.80 12.19 11.59
CA VAL A 251 13.59 12.03 10.14
C VAL A 251 12.15 12.36 9.81
N ASN A 252 11.95 13.21 8.83
CA ASN A 252 10.67 13.50 8.24
C ASN A 252 10.82 13.59 6.72
N TYR A 253 9.77 13.77 5.95
CA TYR A 253 9.90 13.96 4.51
C TYR A 253 9.69 15.43 4.12
N ASN A 254 10.28 15.79 2.97
CA ASN A 254 10.36 17.18 2.50
C ASN A 254 9.00 17.91 2.51
N ARG A 255 7.93 17.28 2.04
CA ARG A 255 6.61 17.94 1.96
C ARG A 255 6.06 18.39 3.30
N ASP A 256 6.24 17.60 4.37
CA ASP A 256 5.79 18.00 5.71
C ASP A 256 6.67 19.11 6.27
N VAL A 257 7.99 19.06 6.03
CA VAL A 257 8.92 20.09 6.44
C VAL A 257 8.65 21.41 5.71
N GLU A 258 8.43 21.37 4.40
CA GLU A 258 8.18 22.56 3.58
C GLU A 258 6.85 23.24 3.91
N ILE A 259 5.80 22.45 4.18
CA ILE A 259 4.46 23.00 4.49
C ILE A 259 4.32 23.45 5.95
N PHE A 260 5.18 22.98 6.86
CA PHE A 260 5.04 23.25 8.29
C PHE A 260 4.93 24.74 8.66
N PRO A 261 5.71 25.68 8.09
CA PRO A 261 5.55 27.12 8.41
C PRO A 261 4.14 27.64 8.11
N VAL A 262 3.49 27.13 7.06
CA VAL A 262 2.12 27.50 6.71
C VAL A 262 1.14 26.87 7.70
N LEU A 263 1.32 25.59 8.02
CA LEU A 263 0.48 24.88 8.99
C LEU A 263 0.57 25.52 10.37
N ASN A 264 1.77 25.90 10.80
CA ASN A 264 1.97 26.59 12.07
C ASN A 264 1.14 27.87 12.16
N ARG A 265 1.15 28.67 11.09
CA ARG A 265 0.34 29.90 10.99
C ARG A 265 -1.16 29.61 10.96
N LEU A 266 -1.58 28.53 10.32
CA LEU A 266 -2.99 28.10 10.33
C LEU A 266 -3.44 27.73 11.76
N PHE A 267 -2.62 26.96 12.49
CA PHE A 267 -2.91 26.63 13.91
C PHE A 267 -2.95 27.89 14.77
N GLU A 268 -1.96 28.79 14.66
CA GLU A 268 -1.95 30.07 15.38
C GLU A 268 -3.24 30.87 15.14
N LYS A 269 -3.70 30.91 13.89
CA LYS A 269 -4.89 31.67 13.52
C LYS A 269 -6.19 31.01 13.97
N ILE A 270 -6.26 29.66 13.96
CA ILE A 270 -7.43 28.91 14.39
C ILE A 270 -7.52 28.89 15.92
N LEU A 271 -6.42 28.58 16.62
CA LEU A 271 -6.38 28.28 18.05
C LEU A 271 -5.86 29.44 18.93
N GLY A 272 -5.38 30.52 18.31
CA GLY A 272 -4.71 31.63 19.01
C GLY A 272 -3.22 31.41 19.29
N SER A 273 -2.76 30.16 19.28
CA SER A 273 -1.35 29.76 19.34
C SER A 273 -1.17 28.39 18.72
N SER A 274 0.01 28.09 18.17
CA SER A 274 0.30 26.75 17.68
C SER A 274 0.75 25.84 18.82
N PRO A 275 0.17 24.64 18.95
CA PRO A 275 0.64 23.65 19.91
C PRO A 275 1.90 22.91 19.43
N TYR A 276 2.35 23.13 18.19
CA TYR A 276 3.44 22.40 17.54
C TYR A 276 4.63 23.30 17.28
N LYS A 277 5.84 22.77 17.48
CA LYS A 277 7.11 23.43 17.15
C LYS A 277 7.76 22.84 15.90
N SER A 278 7.31 21.68 15.46
CA SER A 278 7.86 20.98 14.29
C SER A 278 6.81 20.09 13.62
N PRO A 279 7.00 19.68 12.36
CA PRO A 279 6.15 18.67 11.74
C PRO A 279 6.21 17.31 12.47
N THR A 280 7.34 16.96 13.09
CA THR A 280 7.47 15.76 13.92
C THR A 280 6.57 15.81 15.15
N ASP A 281 6.35 16.99 15.75
CA ASP A 281 5.44 17.15 16.90
C ASP A 281 3.97 16.87 16.54
N MET A 282 3.57 17.10 15.30
CA MET A 282 2.22 16.81 14.83
C MET A 282 1.99 15.28 14.73
N GLY A 283 3.08 14.52 14.59
CA GLY A 283 3.04 13.09 14.37
C GLY A 283 2.72 12.28 15.62
N VAL A 284 2.06 11.13 15.41
CA VAL A 284 1.96 10.05 16.38
C VAL A 284 2.50 8.78 15.71
N ASN A 285 3.70 8.35 16.09
CA ASN A 285 4.37 7.19 15.49
C ASN A 285 5.33 6.52 16.48
N MET A 286 4.96 5.30 16.88
CA MET A 286 5.76 4.49 17.82
C MET A 286 6.55 3.37 17.13
N ALA A 287 6.50 3.27 15.79
CA ALA A 287 7.07 2.15 15.05
C ALA A 287 8.57 1.92 15.33
N GLY A 288 9.37 2.98 15.42
CA GLY A 288 10.81 2.82 15.67
C GLY A 288 11.16 2.29 17.07
N HIS A 289 10.23 2.35 18.02
CA HIS A 289 10.41 1.78 19.35
C HIS A 289 10.06 0.27 19.41
N CYS A 290 9.51 -0.28 18.34
CA CYS A 290 9.03 -1.66 18.26
C CYS A 290 9.91 -2.53 17.33
N ILE A 291 11.03 -2.00 16.85
CA ILE A 291 12.05 -2.78 16.13
C ILE A 291 12.83 -3.59 17.17
N VAL A 292 12.72 -4.92 17.08
CA VAL A 292 13.35 -5.87 18.02
C VAL A 292 14.57 -6.59 17.42
N ASP A 293 14.66 -6.63 16.09
CA ASP A 293 15.81 -7.12 15.35
C ASP A 293 16.08 -6.18 14.15
N ASP A 294 17.01 -5.24 14.37
CA ASP A 294 17.34 -4.20 13.42
C ASP A 294 17.90 -4.77 12.09
N GLU A 295 18.75 -5.82 12.15
CA GLU A 295 19.32 -6.40 10.95
C GLU A 295 18.28 -7.15 10.10
N ALA A 296 17.28 -7.77 10.71
CA ALA A 296 16.16 -8.36 9.97
C ALA A 296 15.37 -7.27 9.22
N CYS A 297 15.13 -6.11 9.85
CA CYS A 297 14.46 -4.99 9.20
C CYS A 297 15.33 -4.37 8.09
N ARG A 298 16.65 -4.27 8.29
CA ARG A 298 17.60 -3.78 7.27
C ARG A 298 17.59 -4.66 6.04
N GLU A 299 17.70 -5.97 6.21
CA GLU A 299 17.73 -6.90 5.08
C GLU A 299 16.40 -6.91 4.32
N ALA A 300 15.28 -7.00 5.01
CA ALA A 300 13.96 -6.91 4.40
C ALA A 300 13.77 -5.59 3.59
N SER A 301 14.29 -4.50 4.12
CA SER A 301 14.24 -3.19 3.46
C SER A 301 15.13 -3.12 2.23
N ARG A 302 16.33 -3.71 2.24
CA ARG A 302 17.20 -3.83 1.06
C ARG A 302 16.47 -4.59 -0.06
N GLN A 303 15.82 -5.72 0.27
CA GLN A 303 15.04 -6.50 -0.69
C GLN A 303 13.84 -5.70 -1.23
N GLU A 304 13.17 -4.88 -0.41
CA GLU A 304 12.09 -4.02 -0.86
C GLU A 304 12.58 -2.92 -1.81
N VAL A 305 13.75 -2.31 -1.58
CA VAL A 305 14.34 -1.31 -2.51
C VAL A 305 14.61 -1.95 -3.87
N ILE A 306 15.18 -3.17 -3.91
CA ILE A 306 15.39 -3.90 -5.17
C ILE A 306 14.06 -4.20 -5.86
N ARG A 307 13.04 -4.63 -5.11
CA ARG A 307 11.70 -4.90 -5.63
C ARG A 307 11.07 -3.65 -6.26
N ARG A 308 11.24 -2.48 -5.63
CA ARG A 308 10.76 -1.19 -6.17
C ARG A 308 11.49 -0.79 -7.44
N TYR A 309 12.79 -1.06 -7.51
CA TYR A 309 13.57 -0.84 -8.72
C TYR A 309 13.03 -1.63 -9.91
N TYR A 310 12.81 -2.93 -9.76
CA TYR A 310 12.22 -3.75 -10.82
C TYR A 310 10.81 -3.29 -11.22
N LYS A 311 10.00 -2.91 -10.24
CA LYS A 311 8.67 -2.35 -10.51
C LYS A 311 8.75 -1.08 -11.36
N ALA A 312 9.66 -0.16 -11.04
CA ALA A 312 9.88 1.06 -11.82
C ALA A 312 10.31 0.74 -13.25
N LEU A 313 11.29 -0.15 -13.44
CA LEU A 313 11.74 -0.59 -14.78
C LEU A 313 10.59 -1.16 -15.62
N VAL A 314 9.72 -1.97 -15.03
CA VAL A 314 8.58 -2.57 -15.73
C VAL A 314 7.53 -1.52 -16.07
N THR A 315 7.24 -0.60 -15.15
CA THR A 315 6.30 0.51 -15.38
C THR A 315 6.78 1.40 -16.52
N GLU A 316 8.03 1.86 -16.48
CA GLU A 316 8.64 2.66 -17.53
C GLU A 316 8.65 1.91 -18.88
N LYS A 317 8.89 0.61 -18.86
CA LYS A 317 8.82 -0.22 -20.08
C LYS A 317 7.40 -0.32 -20.64
N LYS A 318 6.38 -0.51 -19.79
CA LYS A 318 4.97 -0.62 -20.21
C LYS A 318 4.43 0.71 -20.72
N GLU A 319 4.82 1.82 -20.08
CA GLU A 319 4.37 3.18 -20.42
C GLU A 319 5.22 3.86 -21.51
N MET A 320 6.34 3.26 -21.87
CA MET A 320 7.34 3.85 -22.79
C MET A 320 7.81 5.24 -22.30
N SER A 321 7.90 5.40 -20.99
CA SER A 321 8.33 6.63 -20.33
C SER A 321 9.85 6.67 -20.12
N GLU A 322 10.39 7.87 -19.85
CA GLU A 322 11.79 8.05 -19.51
C GLU A 322 12.15 7.35 -18.19
N PRO A 323 13.40 6.86 -18.02
CA PRO A 323 13.83 6.07 -16.86
C PRO A 323 14.12 6.95 -15.62
N VAL A 324 13.17 7.79 -15.23
CA VAL A 324 13.33 8.77 -14.13
C VAL A 324 13.23 8.09 -12.78
N GLN A 325 12.18 7.27 -12.59
CA GLN A 325 11.94 6.61 -11.31
C GLN A 325 12.96 5.50 -11.04
N SER A 326 13.27 4.68 -12.04
CA SER A 326 14.28 3.63 -11.92
C SER A 326 15.67 4.19 -11.66
N ALA A 327 16.06 5.29 -12.31
CA ALA A 327 17.33 5.96 -12.04
C ALA A 327 17.40 6.48 -10.59
N ARG A 328 16.33 7.11 -10.08
CA ARG A 328 16.26 7.57 -8.70
C ARG A 328 16.38 6.40 -7.71
N ILE A 329 15.62 5.32 -7.90
CA ILE A 329 15.69 4.15 -7.02
C ILE A 329 17.07 3.46 -7.12
N SER A 330 17.73 3.49 -8.27
CA SER A 330 19.11 2.99 -8.42
C SER A 330 20.10 3.74 -7.52
N LEU A 331 19.93 5.06 -7.34
CA LEU A 331 20.72 5.83 -6.37
C LEU A 331 20.43 5.38 -4.92
N LEU A 332 19.16 5.13 -4.60
CA LEU A 332 18.79 4.61 -3.28
C LEU A 332 19.35 3.21 -3.03
N MET A 333 19.37 2.34 -4.05
CA MET A 333 20.05 1.03 -3.97
C MET A 333 21.53 1.19 -3.62
N SER A 334 22.22 2.14 -4.25
CA SER A 334 23.63 2.44 -3.93
C SER A 334 23.82 2.92 -2.49
N ARG A 335 22.88 3.71 -1.95
CA ARG A 335 22.93 4.18 -0.55
C ARG A 335 22.79 3.04 0.47
N VAL A 336 22.01 2.00 0.15
CA VAL A 336 21.87 0.82 1.02
C VAL A 336 22.81 -0.33 0.66
N GLY A 337 23.69 -0.13 -0.33
CA GLY A 337 24.76 -1.05 -0.69
C GLY A 337 24.29 -2.32 -1.40
N VAL A 338 23.26 -2.25 -2.24
CA VAL A 338 22.72 -3.41 -2.98
C VAL A 338 22.67 -3.18 -4.48
N GLY A 339 22.80 -4.28 -5.23
CA GLY A 339 22.57 -4.37 -6.65
C GLY A 339 21.31 -5.17 -6.99
N ARG A 340 20.84 -5.09 -8.23
CA ARG A 340 19.64 -5.80 -8.69
C ARG A 340 19.74 -7.33 -8.57
N MET A 341 20.98 -7.87 -8.60
CA MET A 341 21.26 -9.31 -8.53
C MET A 341 21.34 -9.84 -7.08
N ASP A 342 21.22 -8.95 -6.07
CA ASP A 342 21.28 -9.35 -4.66
C ASP A 342 19.93 -9.86 -4.14
N ARG A 343 18.90 -9.87 -5.00
CA ARG A 343 17.66 -10.60 -4.73
C ARG A 343 17.86 -12.08 -5.08
N PRO A 344 17.72 -13.02 -4.11
CA PRO A 344 18.15 -14.43 -4.27
C PRO A 344 17.56 -15.14 -5.49
N VAL A 345 16.30 -14.83 -5.85
CA VAL A 345 15.54 -15.46 -6.94
C VAL A 345 15.92 -14.95 -8.34
N VAL A 346 16.64 -13.81 -8.44
CA VAL A 346 16.95 -13.20 -9.75
C VAL A 346 17.89 -14.05 -10.56
N ARG A 347 19.06 -14.39 -9.98
CA ARG A 347 20.09 -15.15 -10.68
C ARG A 347 19.59 -16.52 -11.16
N PRO A 348 18.94 -17.38 -10.32
CA PRO A 348 18.45 -18.67 -10.77
C PRO A 348 17.40 -18.59 -11.90
N ALA A 349 16.55 -17.56 -11.89
CA ALA A 349 15.58 -17.36 -12.98
C ALA A 349 16.29 -17.01 -14.31
N LEU A 350 17.27 -16.10 -14.26
CA LEU A 350 17.98 -15.66 -15.46
C LEU A 350 18.90 -16.75 -16.02
N GLU A 351 19.61 -17.48 -15.17
CA GLU A 351 20.48 -18.59 -15.58
C GLU A 351 19.64 -19.71 -16.26
N LEU A 352 18.47 -20.04 -15.70
CA LEU A 352 17.59 -21.02 -16.33
C LEU A 352 17.07 -20.52 -17.69
N ALA A 353 16.71 -19.24 -17.78
CA ALA A 353 16.26 -18.66 -19.04
C ALA A 353 17.38 -18.68 -20.12
N GLU A 354 18.61 -18.34 -19.73
CA GLU A 354 19.77 -18.36 -20.62
C GLU A 354 20.09 -19.77 -21.13
N VAL A 355 20.16 -20.76 -20.22
CA VAL A 355 20.49 -22.13 -20.57
C VAL A 355 19.44 -22.77 -21.47
N THR A 356 18.16 -22.42 -21.27
CA THR A 356 17.05 -23.08 -21.99
C THR A 356 16.58 -22.29 -23.22
N GLY A 357 16.91 -21.00 -23.31
CA GLY A 357 16.38 -20.10 -24.35
C GLY A 357 14.89 -19.78 -24.21
N GLU A 358 14.25 -20.21 -23.12
CA GLU A 358 12.83 -20.00 -22.84
C GLU A 358 12.64 -19.12 -21.60
N PRO A 359 11.51 -18.37 -21.49
CA PRO A 359 11.20 -17.66 -20.27
C PRO A 359 11.20 -18.57 -19.04
N ALA A 360 11.79 -18.08 -17.95
CA ALA A 360 11.92 -18.84 -16.71
C ALA A 360 11.56 -17.99 -15.49
N ALA A 361 11.22 -18.68 -14.41
CA ALA A 361 10.86 -18.12 -13.11
C ALA A 361 11.57 -18.86 -11.99
N ALA A 362 11.82 -18.18 -10.88
CA ALA A 362 12.31 -18.76 -9.64
C ALA A 362 11.52 -18.23 -8.44
N ILE A 363 11.31 -19.07 -7.45
CA ILE A 363 10.67 -18.75 -6.16
C ILE A 363 11.58 -19.21 -5.03
N GLU A 364 11.68 -18.38 -3.99
CA GLU A 364 12.29 -18.75 -2.73
C GLU A 364 11.20 -19.25 -1.77
N LEU A 365 11.34 -20.48 -1.30
CA LEU A 365 10.42 -21.11 -0.35
C LEU A 365 10.72 -20.65 1.09
N PRO A 366 9.79 -20.86 2.06
CA PRO A 366 9.96 -20.42 3.45
C PRO A 366 11.19 -21.00 4.17
N ASP A 367 11.77 -22.07 3.66
CA ASP A 367 13.00 -22.69 4.17
C ASP A 367 14.28 -22.18 3.48
N GLY A 368 14.16 -21.21 2.57
CA GLY A 368 15.26 -20.63 1.80
C GLY A 368 15.66 -21.43 0.55
N GLN A 369 14.99 -22.55 0.25
CA GLN A 369 15.25 -23.29 -0.99
C GLN A 369 14.69 -22.53 -2.20
N ILE A 370 15.47 -22.50 -3.28
CA ILE A 370 15.03 -21.89 -4.53
C ILE A 370 14.53 -22.96 -5.48
N VAL A 371 13.31 -22.78 -5.97
CA VAL A 371 12.66 -23.63 -6.95
C VAL A 371 12.43 -22.87 -8.23
N THR A 372 12.72 -23.51 -9.37
CA THR A 372 12.62 -22.86 -10.67
C THR A 372 11.57 -23.54 -11.56
N GLY A 373 11.10 -22.81 -12.56
CA GLY A 373 10.26 -23.32 -13.63
C GLY A 373 10.51 -22.59 -14.94
N LYS A 374 10.40 -23.28 -16.07
CA LYS A 374 10.55 -22.69 -17.40
C LYS A 374 9.31 -22.88 -18.24
N THR A 375 9.17 -22.03 -19.23
CA THR A 375 8.13 -22.18 -20.25
C THR A 375 8.33 -23.47 -21.06
N SER A 376 7.24 -24.18 -21.30
CA SER A 376 7.16 -25.39 -22.08
C SER A 376 6.03 -25.32 -23.11
N ALA A 377 5.78 -26.41 -23.85
CA ALA A 377 4.62 -26.51 -24.73
C ALA A 377 3.29 -26.52 -23.96
N LEU A 378 3.31 -26.95 -22.69
CA LEU A 378 2.09 -27.13 -21.87
C LEU A 378 1.83 -25.94 -20.93
N LEU A 379 2.89 -25.39 -20.32
CA LEU A 379 2.82 -24.43 -19.21
C LEU A 379 3.66 -23.20 -19.47
N GLY A 380 3.20 -22.04 -19.00
CA GLY A 380 4.06 -20.85 -18.80
C GLY A 380 5.06 -21.06 -17.65
N CYS A 381 6.12 -20.26 -17.59
CA CYS A 381 7.14 -20.34 -16.53
C CYS A 381 6.55 -20.14 -15.13
N SER A 382 5.63 -19.18 -14.96
CA SER A 382 4.89 -18.95 -13.72
C SER A 382 4.19 -20.22 -13.22
N SER A 383 3.45 -20.86 -14.11
CA SER A 383 2.69 -22.09 -13.82
C SER A 383 3.60 -23.28 -13.50
N ALA A 384 4.69 -23.44 -14.28
CA ALA A 384 5.65 -24.51 -14.05
C ALA A 384 6.38 -24.34 -12.71
N MET A 385 6.84 -23.11 -12.39
CA MET A 385 7.48 -22.79 -11.12
C MET A 385 6.50 -23.01 -9.95
N LEU A 386 5.25 -22.56 -10.07
CA LEU A 386 4.22 -22.72 -9.04
C LEU A 386 3.98 -24.21 -8.71
N LEU A 387 3.78 -25.06 -9.72
CA LEU A 387 3.61 -26.50 -9.51
C LEU A 387 4.85 -27.14 -8.87
N ASN A 388 6.05 -26.77 -9.33
CA ASN A 388 7.29 -27.27 -8.74
C ASN A 388 7.46 -26.85 -7.28
N ALA A 389 7.09 -25.60 -6.93
CA ALA A 389 7.09 -25.10 -5.57
C ALA A 389 6.12 -25.89 -4.67
N LEU A 390 4.88 -26.10 -5.11
CA LEU A 390 3.88 -26.86 -4.38
C LEU A 390 4.30 -28.32 -4.17
N LYS A 391 4.88 -28.93 -5.22
CA LYS A 391 5.44 -30.28 -5.17
C LYS A 391 6.55 -30.37 -4.09
N LYS A 392 7.48 -29.42 -4.10
CA LYS A 392 8.59 -29.36 -3.12
C LYS A 392 8.07 -29.20 -1.70
N LEU A 393 7.15 -28.25 -1.48
CA LEU A 393 6.52 -28.02 -0.17
C LEU A 393 5.74 -29.22 0.35
N ALA A 394 5.15 -30.02 -0.55
CA ALA A 394 4.47 -31.27 -0.20
C ALA A 394 5.42 -32.44 0.07
N GLY A 395 6.74 -32.26 -0.10
CA GLY A 395 7.73 -33.34 0.06
C GLY A 395 7.57 -34.46 -0.97
N LEU A 396 7.16 -34.10 -2.19
CA LEU A 396 6.98 -35.05 -3.29
C LEU A 396 8.24 -35.13 -4.15
N PRO A 397 8.59 -36.32 -4.68
CA PRO A 397 9.69 -36.47 -5.63
C PRO A 397 9.48 -35.66 -6.90
N ASP A 398 10.59 -35.28 -7.57
CA ASP A 398 10.56 -34.47 -8.78
C ASP A 398 9.87 -35.15 -9.97
N GLU A 399 9.89 -36.46 -10.00
CA GLU A 399 9.25 -37.29 -11.05
C GLU A 399 7.73 -37.32 -10.97
N VAL A 400 7.14 -36.92 -9.83
CA VAL A 400 5.68 -36.89 -9.65
C VAL A 400 5.09 -35.79 -10.54
N GLN A 401 4.19 -36.19 -11.41
CA GLN A 401 3.40 -35.27 -12.23
C GLN A 401 2.08 -34.96 -11.51
N LEU A 402 1.95 -33.71 -11.03
CA LEU A 402 0.71 -33.24 -10.37
C LEU A 402 -0.46 -33.09 -11.34
N LEU A 403 -0.15 -32.81 -12.61
CA LEU A 403 -1.12 -32.72 -13.72
C LEU A 403 -0.65 -33.62 -14.86
N SER A 404 -1.50 -34.53 -15.30
CA SER A 404 -1.21 -35.36 -16.47
C SER A 404 -1.43 -34.58 -17.77
N PRO A 405 -0.74 -34.91 -18.87
CA PRO A 405 -1.05 -34.36 -20.19
C PRO A 405 -2.53 -34.52 -20.58
N GLN A 406 -3.15 -35.62 -20.18
CA GLN A 406 -4.57 -35.92 -20.43
C GLN A 406 -5.49 -34.91 -19.69
N SER A 407 -5.08 -34.34 -18.56
CA SER A 407 -5.81 -33.31 -17.84
C SER A 407 -5.59 -31.91 -18.47
N ILE A 408 -4.44 -31.69 -19.06
CA ILE A 408 -4.04 -30.37 -19.65
C ILE A 408 -4.62 -30.19 -21.06
N GLU A 409 -4.58 -31.22 -21.91
CA GLU A 409 -5.02 -31.16 -23.32
C GLU A 409 -6.46 -30.66 -23.52
N PRO A 410 -7.47 -31.09 -22.74
CA PRO A 410 -8.81 -30.55 -22.87
C PRO A 410 -8.92 -29.08 -22.61
N ILE A 411 -8.14 -28.55 -21.62
CA ILE A 411 -8.09 -27.13 -21.29
C ILE A 411 -7.44 -26.34 -22.42
N GLN A 412 -6.33 -26.84 -22.99
CA GLN A 412 -5.67 -26.23 -24.14
C GLN A 412 -6.60 -26.20 -25.38
N ARG A 413 -7.37 -27.26 -25.61
CA ARG A 413 -8.32 -27.33 -26.72
C ARG A 413 -9.44 -26.31 -26.54
N LEU A 414 -10.07 -26.27 -25.36
CA LEU A 414 -11.07 -25.25 -25.01
C LEU A 414 -10.53 -23.84 -25.24
N LYS A 415 -9.36 -23.55 -24.67
CA LYS A 415 -8.70 -22.26 -24.75
C LYS A 415 -8.41 -21.80 -26.18
N THR A 416 -7.85 -22.69 -26.99
CA THR A 416 -7.40 -22.33 -28.35
C THR A 416 -8.51 -22.44 -29.39
N ARG A 417 -9.30 -23.52 -29.37
CA ARG A 417 -10.30 -23.79 -30.40
C ARG A 417 -11.63 -23.06 -30.13
N ASP A 418 -12.07 -23.09 -28.87
CA ASP A 418 -13.43 -22.64 -28.58
C ASP A 418 -13.43 -21.19 -28.05
N LEU A 419 -12.41 -20.77 -27.29
CA LEU A 419 -12.26 -19.40 -26.79
C LEU A 419 -11.35 -18.51 -27.62
N GLY A 420 -10.72 -19.05 -28.69
CA GLY A 420 -9.94 -18.29 -29.65
C GLY A 420 -8.60 -17.74 -29.16
N SER A 421 -8.06 -18.24 -28.02
CA SER A 421 -6.72 -17.88 -27.55
C SER A 421 -5.66 -18.39 -28.52
N ARG A 422 -4.64 -17.55 -28.80
CA ARG A 422 -3.47 -17.98 -29.58
C ARG A 422 -2.40 -18.68 -28.75
N ASN A 423 -2.48 -18.55 -27.40
CA ASN A 423 -1.52 -19.17 -26.48
C ASN A 423 -2.10 -20.48 -25.93
N PRO A 424 -1.55 -21.65 -26.30
CA PRO A 424 -2.02 -22.93 -25.77
C PRO A 424 -1.55 -23.20 -24.34
N ARG A 425 -0.50 -22.51 -23.86
CA ARG A 425 0.08 -22.74 -22.54
C ARG A 425 -0.89 -22.33 -21.44
N LEU A 426 -0.98 -23.13 -20.39
CA LEU A 426 -1.82 -22.80 -19.24
C LEU A 426 -1.18 -21.71 -18.40
N HIS A 427 -2.00 -20.74 -18.02
CA HIS A 427 -1.70 -19.73 -17.02
C HIS A 427 -1.90 -20.26 -15.60
N THR A 428 -1.50 -19.50 -14.58
CA THR A 428 -1.53 -19.93 -13.18
C THR A 428 -2.95 -20.24 -12.68
N ASP A 429 -3.96 -19.49 -13.08
CA ASP A 429 -5.38 -19.75 -12.75
C ASP A 429 -5.86 -21.09 -13.32
N GLU A 430 -5.59 -21.35 -14.61
CA GLU A 430 -5.96 -22.58 -15.29
C GLU A 430 -5.28 -23.81 -14.65
N VAL A 431 -4.01 -23.66 -14.26
CA VAL A 431 -3.23 -24.70 -13.58
C VAL A 431 -3.78 -24.99 -12.19
N LEU A 432 -4.13 -23.98 -11.42
CA LEU A 432 -4.70 -24.16 -10.08
C LEU A 432 -6.07 -24.82 -10.12
N ILE A 433 -6.93 -24.44 -11.09
CA ILE A 433 -8.20 -25.11 -11.32
C ILE A 433 -7.99 -26.58 -11.69
N ALA A 434 -7.06 -26.86 -12.62
CA ALA A 434 -6.73 -28.24 -13.00
C ALA A 434 -6.21 -29.07 -11.82
N LEU A 435 -5.36 -28.45 -10.96
CA LEU A 435 -4.83 -29.09 -9.75
C LEU A 435 -5.96 -29.38 -8.75
N ALA A 436 -6.87 -28.44 -8.53
CA ALA A 436 -8.01 -28.62 -7.63
C ALA A 436 -8.96 -29.76 -8.11
N VAL A 437 -9.18 -29.86 -9.42
CA VAL A 437 -9.95 -30.98 -9.99
C VAL A 437 -9.22 -32.33 -9.83
N SER A 438 -7.91 -32.35 -10.09
CA SER A 438 -7.08 -33.56 -9.95
C SER A 438 -7.01 -34.04 -8.50
N ALA A 439 -7.02 -33.13 -7.52
CA ALA A 439 -6.98 -33.44 -6.09
C ALA A 439 -8.17 -34.30 -5.59
N ASN A 440 -9.26 -34.39 -6.36
CA ASN A 440 -10.40 -35.27 -6.03
C ASN A 440 -10.08 -36.77 -6.19
N GLY A 441 -9.10 -37.13 -7.02
CA GLY A 441 -8.74 -38.51 -7.30
C GLY A 441 -7.24 -38.83 -7.14
N ASP A 442 -6.41 -37.85 -6.84
CA ASP A 442 -4.97 -38.00 -6.69
C ASP A 442 -4.50 -37.38 -5.38
N ASP A 443 -3.99 -38.23 -4.47
CA ASP A 443 -3.47 -37.80 -3.18
C ASP A 443 -2.26 -36.85 -3.27
N ASN A 444 -1.40 -37.00 -4.29
CA ASN A 444 -0.26 -36.10 -4.48
C ASN A 444 -0.73 -34.73 -4.91
N ALA A 445 -1.70 -34.63 -5.80
CA ALA A 445 -2.31 -33.37 -6.20
C ALA A 445 -2.98 -32.68 -5.00
N ARG A 446 -3.66 -33.42 -4.12
CA ARG A 446 -4.27 -32.87 -2.89
C ARG A 446 -3.22 -32.35 -1.93
N ARG A 447 -2.19 -33.13 -1.62
CA ARG A 447 -1.08 -32.73 -0.75
C ARG A 447 -0.37 -31.49 -1.28
N ALA A 448 -0.19 -31.35 -2.59
CA ALA A 448 0.38 -30.16 -3.20
C ALA A 448 -0.57 -28.96 -3.06
N LEU A 449 -1.86 -29.12 -3.33
CA LEU A 449 -2.85 -28.05 -3.21
C LEU A 449 -2.96 -27.51 -1.78
N ASP A 450 -2.89 -28.38 -0.77
CA ASP A 450 -2.92 -28.02 0.66
C ASP A 450 -1.75 -27.11 1.07
N LYS A 451 -0.67 -27.04 0.25
CA LYS A 451 0.49 -26.16 0.48
C LYS A 451 0.34 -24.78 -0.13
N LEU A 452 -0.75 -24.46 -0.79
CA LEU A 452 -0.91 -23.18 -1.50
C LEU A 452 -0.74 -21.97 -0.59
N SER A 453 -1.27 -22.01 0.63
CA SER A 453 -1.14 -20.92 1.61
C SER A 453 0.30 -20.70 2.11
N SER A 454 1.17 -21.70 1.97
CA SER A 454 2.59 -21.59 2.36
C SER A 454 3.42 -20.74 1.37
N LEU A 455 2.83 -20.36 0.23
CA LEU A 455 3.48 -19.48 -0.74
C LEU A 455 3.32 -17.99 -0.42
N ARG A 456 2.52 -17.64 0.58
CA ARG A 456 2.37 -16.26 1.02
C ARG A 456 3.72 -15.70 1.46
N ASP A 457 3.99 -14.47 1.05
CA ASP A 457 5.23 -13.72 1.30
C ASP A 457 6.51 -14.32 0.69
N CYS A 458 6.40 -15.39 -0.11
CA CYS A 458 7.52 -15.90 -0.90
C CYS A 458 7.93 -14.91 -1.98
N ASP A 459 9.23 -14.82 -2.21
CA ASP A 459 9.82 -13.99 -3.26
C ASP A 459 9.91 -14.72 -4.59
N VAL A 460 9.49 -14.05 -5.67
CA VAL A 460 9.54 -14.58 -7.05
C VAL A 460 10.24 -13.61 -7.97
N HIS A 461 11.00 -14.14 -8.93
CA HIS A 461 11.49 -13.39 -10.07
C HIS A 461 11.22 -14.13 -11.38
N GLU A 462 10.81 -13.38 -12.40
CA GLU A 462 10.61 -13.90 -13.76
C GLU A 462 11.47 -13.16 -14.79
N SER A 463 11.99 -13.89 -15.74
CA SER A 463 12.84 -13.34 -16.82
C SER A 463 12.08 -12.51 -17.84
N VAL A 464 10.75 -12.41 -17.74
CA VAL A 464 9.86 -11.66 -18.62
C VAL A 464 8.72 -10.99 -17.85
N ILE A 465 8.16 -9.94 -18.42
CA ILE A 465 7.00 -9.23 -17.84
C ILE A 465 5.80 -10.18 -17.74
N LEU A 466 5.17 -10.25 -16.58
CA LEU A 466 3.96 -11.03 -16.33
C LEU A 466 2.76 -10.56 -17.15
N GLY A 467 1.94 -11.53 -17.55
CA GLY A 467 0.58 -11.26 -18.00
C GLY A 467 -0.36 -10.89 -16.86
N PRO A 468 -1.47 -10.18 -17.16
CA PRO A 468 -2.40 -9.72 -16.10
C PRO A 468 -3.00 -10.86 -15.26
N VAL A 469 -3.20 -12.03 -15.86
CA VAL A 469 -3.76 -13.22 -15.18
C VAL A 469 -2.79 -13.71 -14.11
N ASP A 470 -1.54 -13.99 -14.51
CA ASP A 470 -0.53 -14.49 -13.58
C ASP A 470 -0.20 -13.46 -12.49
N GLU A 471 -0.14 -12.16 -12.85
CA GLU A 471 0.03 -11.07 -11.89
C GLU A 471 -1.12 -11.02 -10.86
N GLY A 472 -2.37 -11.23 -11.32
CA GLY A 472 -3.55 -11.29 -10.46
C GLY A 472 -3.51 -12.45 -9.47
N ILE A 473 -3.16 -13.65 -9.94
CA ILE A 473 -3.07 -14.86 -9.10
C ILE A 473 -1.95 -14.71 -8.06
N PHE A 474 -0.75 -14.28 -8.45
CA PHE A 474 0.35 -14.09 -7.49
C PHE A 474 0.00 -13.05 -6.43
N ARG A 475 -0.69 -11.98 -6.81
CA ARG A 475 -1.20 -10.99 -5.86
C ARG A 475 -2.19 -11.61 -4.88
N SER A 476 -3.15 -12.41 -5.36
CA SER A 476 -4.15 -13.07 -4.50
C SER A 476 -3.51 -14.10 -3.54
N LEU A 477 -2.42 -14.74 -3.96
CA LEU A 477 -1.65 -15.65 -3.12
C LEU A 477 -0.72 -14.91 -2.13
N GLY A 478 -0.56 -13.60 -2.27
CA GLY A 478 0.35 -12.80 -1.44
C GLY A 478 1.84 -12.97 -1.79
N ILE A 479 2.14 -13.46 -3.00
CA ILE A 479 3.51 -13.67 -3.49
C ILE A 479 4.13 -12.33 -3.92
N GLN A 480 5.40 -12.12 -3.59
CA GLN A 480 6.18 -10.90 -3.89
C GLN A 480 6.94 -11.04 -5.20
N VAL A 481 6.34 -10.57 -6.29
CA VAL A 481 6.90 -10.77 -7.63
C VAL A 481 7.75 -9.60 -8.11
N THR A 482 8.86 -9.93 -8.77
CA THR A 482 9.66 -9.04 -9.61
C THR A 482 9.84 -9.66 -10.99
N THR A 483 10.04 -8.83 -12.02
CA THR A 483 10.28 -9.33 -13.38
C THR A 483 11.33 -8.49 -14.10
N GLU A 484 12.04 -9.09 -15.07
CA GLU A 484 12.81 -8.30 -16.01
C GLU A 484 11.88 -7.46 -16.90
N PRO A 485 12.30 -6.26 -17.33
CA PRO A 485 11.50 -5.37 -18.18
C PRO A 485 11.54 -5.82 -19.66
N VAL A 486 11.29 -7.10 -19.90
CA VAL A 486 11.40 -7.76 -21.21
C VAL A 486 10.08 -8.45 -21.52
N TYR A 487 9.52 -8.24 -22.72
CA TYR A 487 8.33 -8.96 -23.16
C TYR A 487 8.67 -10.38 -23.62
N ALA A 488 7.84 -11.34 -23.28
CA ALA A 488 8.00 -12.76 -23.62
C ALA A 488 8.02 -13.02 -25.14
N THR A 489 7.46 -12.11 -25.94
CA THR A 489 7.45 -12.21 -27.40
C THR A 489 7.83 -10.89 -28.05
N LYS A 490 8.47 -10.96 -29.23
CA LYS A 490 8.75 -9.77 -30.06
C LYS A 490 7.52 -9.22 -30.77
N SER A 491 6.40 -9.92 -30.72
CA SER A 491 5.14 -9.47 -31.28
C SER A 491 4.61 -8.31 -30.45
N LEU A 492 4.48 -7.13 -31.05
CA LEU A 492 3.79 -6.01 -30.43
C LEU A 492 2.43 -6.49 -29.98
N TYR A 493 2.09 -6.27 -28.71
CA TYR A 493 0.73 -6.43 -28.23
C TYR A 493 -0.15 -5.55 -29.10
N ARG A 494 -0.90 -6.14 -30.03
CA ARG A 494 -1.89 -5.40 -30.77
C ARG A 494 -2.95 -4.98 -29.76
N LYS A 495 -3.02 -3.68 -29.50
CA LYS A 495 -4.20 -3.10 -28.90
C LYS A 495 -5.40 -3.62 -29.70
N LYS A 496 -6.34 -4.31 -29.02
CA LYS A 496 -7.65 -4.57 -29.57
C LYS A 496 -8.38 -3.25 -29.74
#